data_7646a8a02641ac60f41d3eaf940ecbc5
#
_entry.id   7646a8a02641ac60f41d3eaf940ecbc5
#
_cell.length_a   1.000
_cell.length_b   1.000
_cell.length_c   1.000
_cell.angle_alpha   90.00
_cell.angle_beta   90.00
_cell.angle_gamma   90.00
#
_symmetry.space_group_name_H-M   'P 1'
#
loop_
_entity.id
_entity.type
_entity.pdbx_description
1 polymer ?
#
loop_
_entity_poly.entity_id
_entity_poly.type
_entity_poly.pdbx_seq_one_letter_code
_entity_poly.pdbx_strand_id
1 'polypeptide(L)'
;GLSIDWFHVDYDDHIAGQSLGSMTTRGLPGVTVVAVVRGESANPAPDDDFKVFPGDTLVVAGAPEKVAKAFLFYRTGEFKAKAETVDAPPGS
;
A
#
# COMPACT_ATOMS: atom_id res chain seq x y z
N GLY A 1 -13.24 2.06 -13.49
CA GLY A 1 -13.81 2.64 -12.31
C GLY A 1 -12.87 2.65 -11.16
N LEU A 2 -13.36 3.19 -10.06
CA LEU A 2 -12.58 3.24 -8.85
C LEU A 2 -13.10 2.27 -7.83
N SER A 3 -12.22 1.78 -7.01
CA SER A 3 -12.64 1.00 -5.87
C SER A 3 -12.06 1.60 -4.62
N ILE A 4 -12.68 1.31 -3.48
CA ILE A 4 -12.21 1.72 -2.18
C ILE A 4 -12.10 0.46 -1.38
N ASP A 5 -10.92 0.22 -0.83
CA ASP A 5 -10.66 -1.00 -0.09
C ASP A 5 -9.90 -0.71 1.19
N TRP A 6 -9.95 -1.64 2.11
CA TRP A 6 -9.33 -1.50 3.42
C TRP A 6 -8.17 -2.45 3.55
N PHE A 7 -7.05 -1.96 4.01
CA PHE A 7 -5.86 -2.78 4.23
C PHE A 7 -5.52 -2.75 5.71
N HIS A 8 -5.60 -3.91 6.36
CA HIS A 8 -5.28 -4.00 7.78
C HIS A 8 -3.80 -4.34 7.93
N VAL A 9 -3.06 -3.51 8.63
CA VAL A 9 -1.62 -3.66 8.74
C VAL A 9 -1.26 -4.65 9.84
N ASP A 10 -0.47 -5.65 9.47
CA ASP A 10 0.05 -6.62 10.42
C ASP A 10 1.52 -6.32 10.70
N TYR A 11 2.03 -6.82 11.81
CA TYR A 11 3.38 -6.45 12.19
C TYR A 11 4.43 -7.02 11.24
N ASP A 12 4.13 -8.04 10.47
CA ASP A 12 5.08 -8.58 9.51
C ASP A 12 4.89 -8.00 8.11
N ASP A 13 4.00 -7.05 7.93
CA ASP A 13 3.86 -6.40 6.64
C ASP A 13 5.04 -5.47 6.38
N HIS A 14 5.40 -5.37 5.12
CA HIS A 14 6.52 -4.52 4.70
C HIS A 14 6.34 -3.08 5.15
N ILE A 15 5.12 -2.55 5.11
CA ILE A 15 4.89 -1.16 5.42
C ILE A 15 4.82 -0.87 6.92
N ALA A 16 4.80 -1.87 7.76
CA ALA A 16 4.68 -1.62 9.19
C ALA A 16 5.87 -0.76 9.65
N GLY A 17 5.58 0.37 10.27
CA GLY A 17 6.61 1.29 10.75
C GLY A 17 7.09 2.31 9.72
N GLN A 18 6.59 2.26 8.50
CA GLN A 18 7.02 3.19 7.46
C GLN A 18 6.05 4.36 7.34
N SER A 19 6.51 5.46 6.76
CA SER A 19 5.66 6.61 6.53
C SER A 19 4.92 6.46 5.21
N LEU A 20 3.79 7.13 5.09
CA LEU A 20 3.01 7.08 3.86
C LEU A 20 3.79 7.62 2.67
N GLY A 21 4.60 8.65 2.89
CA GLY A 21 5.38 9.20 1.81
C GLY A 21 6.35 8.18 1.25
N SER A 22 6.93 7.38 2.11
CA SER A 22 7.82 6.33 1.69
C SER A 22 7.11 5.33 0.81
N MET A 23 5.85 5.03 1.10
CA MET A 23 5.09 4.09 0.31
C MET A 23 4.69 4.67 -1.03
N THR A 24 4.29 5.94 -1.06
CA THR A 24 3.77 6.51 -2.29
C THR A 24 4.87 6.92 -3.24
N THR A 25 5.98 7.38 -2.74
CA THR A 25 7.05 7.81 -3.62
C THR A 25 7.76 6.65 -4.28
N ARG A 26 7.44 5.46 -3.89
CA ARG A 26 8.04 4.33 -4.50
C ARG A 26 7.28 3.81 -5.68
N GLY A 27 6.45 4.57 -6.26
CA GLY A 27 5.83 4.20 -7.49
C GLY A 27 4.50 3.52 -7.38
N LEU A 28 3.61 4.08 -6.63
CA LEU A 28 2.24 3.60 -6.55
C LEU A 28 1.29 4.62 -7.18
N PRO A 29 1.48 4.93 -8.47
CA PRO A 29 0.62 5.91 -9.11
C PRO A 29 -0.79 5.37 -9.23
N GLY A 30 -1.75 6.22 -9.10
CA GLY A 30 -3.13 5.81 -9.25
C GLY A 30 -3.78 5.29 -7.98
N VAL A 31 -3.07 5.37 -6.86
CA VAL A 31 -3.59 4.91 -5.59
C VAL A 31 -3.48 6.04 -4.58
N THR A 32 -4.53 6.26 -3.82
CA THR A 32 -4.55 7.28 -2.79
C THR A 32 -4.94 6.66 -1.46
N VAL A 33 -4.18 6.96 -0.43
CA VAL A 33 -4.58 6.58 0.92
C VAL A 33 -5.46 7.71 1.42
N VAL A 34 -6.76 7.47 1.50
CA VAL A 34 -7.70 8.52 1.85
C VAL A 34 -7.85 8.70 3.35
N ALA A 35 -7.51 7.69 4.11
CA ALA A 35 -7.58 7.79 5.57
C ALA A 35 -6.82 6.66 6.21
N VAL A 36 -6.41 6.83 7.45
CA VAL A 36 -5.86 5.76 8.27
C VAL A 36 -6.70 5.70 9.54
N VAL A 37 -7.21 4.52 9.85
CA VAL A 37 -8.00 4.32 11.05
C VAL A 37 -7.13 3.62 12.09
N ARG A 38 -7.01 4.22 13.25
CA ARG A 38 -6.19 3.67 14.32
C ARG A 38 -7.08 3.62 15.57
N GLY A 39 -7.43 2.43 16.00
CA GLY A 39 -8.38 2.26 17.09
C GLY A 39 -9.72 2.84 16.68
N GLU A 40 -10.20 3.79 17.43
CA GLU A 40 -11.46 4.44 17.08
C GLU A 40 -11.26 5.78 16.44
N SER A 41 -10.04 6.13 16.08
CA SER A 41 -9.75 7.42 15.48
C SER A 41 -9.50 7.28 14.00
N ALA A 42 -10.12 8.13 13.22
CA ALA A 42 -9.87 8.18 11.80
C ALA A 42 -9.02 9.41 11.49
N ASN A 43 -7.99 9.23 10.70
CA ASN A 43 -7.11 10.32 10.28
C ASN A 43 -7.31 10.52 8.80
N PRO A 44 -8.18 11.45 8.40
CA PRO A 44 -8.45 11.67 6.98
C PRO A 44 -7.31 12.45 6.33
N ALA A 45 -7.03 12.13 5.09
CA ALA A 45 -6.00 12.81 4.32
C ALA A 45 -4.68 12.94 5.08
N PRO A 46 -4.13 11.81 5.53
CA PRO A 46 -2.92 11.88 6.34
C PRO A 46 -1.72 12.39 5.53
N ASP A 47 -0.80 13.04 6.21
CA ASP A 47 0.38 13.60 5.56
C ASP A 47 1.39 12.53 5.21
N ASP A 48 2.35 12.90 4.37
CA ASP A 48 3.39 11.97 3.95
C ASP A 48 4.25 11.46 5.09
N ASP A 49 4.37 12.22 6.15
CA ASP A 49 5.20 11.77 7.28
C ASP A 49 4.40 10.95 8.29
N PHE A 50 3.14 10.68 8.02
CA PHE A 50 2.34 9.84 8.91
C PHE A 50 2.89 8.43 8.89
N LYS A 51 3.24 7.90 10.04
CA LYS A 51 3.75 6.54 10.13
C LYS A 51 2.65 5.55 10.39
N VAL A 52 2.74 4.41 9.73
CA VAL A 52 1.76 3.35 9.81
C VAL A 52 2.26 2.26 10.73
N PHE A 53 1.40 1.78 11.61
CA PHE A 53 1.80 0.76 12.57
C PHE A 53 0.85 -0.44 12.53
N PRO A 54 1.29 -1.58 13.05
CA PRO A 54 0.41 -2.75 13.11
C PRO A 54 -0.88 -2.42 13.83
N GLY A 55 -1.97 -2.89 13.29
CA GLY A 55 -3.29 -2.59 13.83
C GLY A 55 -3.99 -1.45 13.13
N ASP A 56 -3.25 -0.66 12.38
CA ASP A 56 -3.87 0.42 11.60
C ASP A 56 -4.60 -0.16 10.42
N THR A 57 -5.61 0.55 9.94
CA THR A 57 -6.30 0.18 8.70
C THR A 57 -6.18 1.34 7.74
N LEU A 58 -5.64 1.08 6.56
CA LEU A 58 -5.55 2.08 5.52
C LEU A 58 -6.79 1.98 4.65
N VAL A 59 -7.42 3.10 4.38
CA VAL A 59 -8.53 3.15 3.44
C VAL A 59 -7.96 3.67 2.14
N VAL A 60 -8.01 2.86 1.11
CA VAL A 60 -7.27 3.11 -0.13
C VAL A 60 -8.22 3.18 -1.30
N ALA A 61 -8.03 4.16 -2.17
CA ALA A 61 -8.87 4.34 -3.35
C ALA A 61 -8.03 4.33 -4.61
N GLY A 62 -8.55 3.74 -5.67
CA GLY A 62 -7.86 3.71 -6.95
C GLY A 62 -8.52 2.73 -7.89
N ALA A 63 -7.96 2.56 -9.08
CA ALA A 63 -8.45 1.54 -9.99
C ALA A 63 -8.15 0.18 -9.38
N PRO A 64 -9.03 -0.79 -9.57
CA PRO A 64 -8.87 -2.10 -8.90
C PRO A 64 -7.52 -2.75 -9.08
N GLU A 65 -6.99 -2.72 -10.28
CA GLU A 65 -5.72 -3.37 -10.52
C GLU A 65 -4.57 -2.61 -9.85
N LYS A 66 -4.72 -1.31 -9.69
CA LYS A 66 -3.68 -0.53 -9.02
C LYS A 66 -3.74 -0.75 -7.52
N VAL A 67 -4.93 -0.87 -6.97
CA VAL A 67 -5.10 -1.15 -5.57
C VAL A 67 -4.53 -2.52 -5.24
N ALA A 68 -4.74 -3.51 -6.11
CA ALA A 68 -4.20 -4.84 -5.88
C ALA A 68 -2.68 -4.82 -5.84
N LYS A 69 -2.05 -4.04 -6.74
CA LYS A 69 -0.61 -3.94 -6.75
C LYS A 69 -0.11 -3.23 -5.51
N ALA A 70 -0.85 -2.22 -5.05
CA ALA A 70 -0.47 -1.51 -3.85
C ALA A 70 -0.51 -2.43 -2.64
N PHE A 71 -1.54 -3.26 -2.55
CA PHE A 71 -1.68 -4.16 -1.42
C PHE A 71 -0.53 -5.19 -1.41
N LEU A 72 -0.15 -5.67 -2.57
CA LEU A 72 0.97 -6.59 -2.64
C LEU A 72 2.24 -5.89 -2.14
N PHE A 73 2.45 -4.66 -2.57
CA PHE A 73 3.61 -3.92 -2.11
C PHE A 73 3.56 -3.68 -0.60
N TYR A 74 2.38 -3.36 -0.06
CA TYR A 74 2.26 -3.12 1.37
C TYR A 74 2.67 -4.35 2.18
N ARG A 75 2.39 -5.53 1.66
CA ARG A 75 2.72 -6.74 2.38
C ARG A 75 4.15 -7.18 2.16
N THR A 76 4.64 -7.11 0.94
CA THR A 76 5.89 -7.76 0.58
C THR A 76 7.00 -6.83 0.16
N GLY A 77 6.67 -5.58 -0.15
CA GLY A 77 7.67 -4.65 -0.67
C GLY A 77 7.94 -4.84 -2.15
N GLU A 78 7.16 -5.66 -2.84
CA GLU A 78 7.39 -5.94 -4.24
C GLU A 78 6.25 -5.50 -5.11
N PHE A 79 6.55 -5.16 -6.36
CA PHE A 79 5.55 -4.80 -7.31
C PHE A 79 5.29 -5.95 -8.24
N LYS A 80 4.02 -6.13 -8.62
CA LYS A 80 3.66 -7.19 -9.48
C LYS A 80 4.38 -7.20 -10.79
N ALA A 81 4.56 -6.07 -11.35
CA ALA A 81 5.21 -6.01 -12.62
C ALA A 81 6.57 -6.63 -12.55
N LYS A 82 7.25 -6.47 -11.48
CA LYS A 82 8.48 -7.03 -11.37
C LYS A 82 8.41 -8.49 -11.31
N ALA A 83 7.46 -8.99 -10.69
CA ALA A 83 7.31 -10.38 -10.59
C ALA A 83 7.14 -10.99 -11.92
N GLU A 84 6.48 -10.34 -12.81
CA GLU A 84 6.31 -10.93 -14.05
C GLU A 84 7.48 -10.89 -14.88
N THR A 85 8.26 -9.91 -14.77
CA THR A 85 9.37 -9.92 -15.64
C THR A 85 10.30 -10.99 -15.30
N VAL A 86 10.20 -11.51 -14.21
CA VAL A 86 11.08 -12.53 -13.88
C VAL A 86 11.04 -13.67 -14.74
N ASP A 87 9.95 -13.91 -15.24
CA ASP A 87 9.84 -15.04 -16.05
C ASP A 87 10.75 -14.94 -17.14
N ALA A 88 11.12 -13.86 -17.40
CA ALA A 88 11.91 -13.80 -18.49
C ALA A 88 13.18 -14.47 -18.33
N PRO A 89 13.66 -14.64 -17.56
CA PRO A 89 14.90 -15.17 -17.64
C PRO A 89 15.05 -16.41 -17.79
N PRO A 90 14.97 -16.63 -18.09
CA PRO A 90 15.23 -17.36 -18.22
C PRO A 90 16.24 -17.54 -18.50
N GLY A 91 16.27 -17.67 -18.52
CA GLY A 91 17.05 -17.87 -18.82
C GLY A 91 17.48 -17.43 -18.50
N SER A 92 17.05 -17.20 -18.29
CA SER A 92 17.35 -16.74 -18.11
C SER A 92 17.28 -16.99 -17.71
#